data_d5d84e39363fc6d7d60643ce17103526
#
_entry.id   d5d84e39363fc6d7d60643ce17103526
#
_cell.length_a   1.000
_cell.length_b   1.000
_cell.length_c   1.000
_cell.angle_alpha   90.00
_cell.angle_beta   90.00
_cell.angle_gamma   90.00
#
_symmetry.space_group_name_H-M   'P 1'
#
loop_
_entity.id
_entity.type
_entity.pdbx_description
1 polymer ?
#
loop_
_entity_poly.entity_id
_entity_poly.type
_entity_poly.pdbx_seq_one_letter_code
_entity_poly.pdbx_strand_id
1 'polypeptide(L)' 'PIVKAGIVHVNNLTDAALLESRLRESLPMPDEILVAEFTPGLSVHGGTGLIAALLVTED' A
#
# COMPACT_ATOMS: atom_id res chain seq x y z
N PRO A 1 5.28 10.03 14.64
CA PRO A 1 5.95 9.43 13.50
C PRO A 1 5.27 8.15 13.06
N ILE A 2 5.47 7.80 11.81
CA ILE A 2 4.91 6.57 11.25
C ILE A 2 5.89 5.44 11.55
N VAL A 3 5.45 4.44 12.30
CA VAL A 3 6.32 3.33 12.70
C VAL A 3 6.16 2.11 11.82
N LYS A 4 5.00 1.96 11.19
CA LYS A 4 4.76 0.85 10.27
C LYS A 4 3.93 1.35 9.10
N ALA A 5 4.20 0.80 7.93
CA ALA A 5 3.44 1.17 6.74
C ALA A 5 3.31 -0.05 5.84
N GLY A 6 2.17 -0.12 5.16
CA GLY A 6 1.93 -1.19 4.22
C GLY A 6 1.08 -0.69 3.07
N ILE A 7 1.26 -1.31 1.91
CA ILE A 7 0.45 -1.03 0.74
C ILE A 7 -0.13 -2.35 0.25
N VAL A 8 -1.44 -2.36 0.07
CA VAL A 8 -2.15 -3.53 -0.44
C VAL A 8 -2.74 -3.17 -1.79
N HIS A 9 -2.58 -4.05 -2.76
CA HIS A 9 -3.10 -3.81 -4.09
C HIS A 9 -3.75 -5.07 -4.64
N VAL A 10 -4.58 -4.88 -5.65
CA VAL A 10 -5.19 -5.98 -6.38
C VAL A 10 -4.71 -5.91 -7.82
N ASN A 11 -3.74 -6.78 -8.15
CA ASN A 11 -3.17 -6.86 -9.48
C ASN A 11 -2.74 -5.49 -10.02
N ASN A 12 -2.06 -4.71 -9.16
CA ASN A 12 -1.70 -3.33 -9.50
C ASN A 12 -0.36 -2.94 -8.90
N LEU A 13 0.64 -3.79 -9.09
CA LEU A 13 1.95 -3.58 -8.49
C LEU A 13 2.60 -2.28 -8.95
N THR A 14 2.40 -1.91 -10.21
CA THR A 14 3.01 -0.71 -10.77
C THR A 14 2.54 0.53 -10.01
N ASP A 15 1.23 0.66 -9.80
CA ASP A 15 0.71 1.81 -9.10
C ASP A 15 1.02 1.75 -7.61
N ALA A 16 1.11 0.55 -7.06
CA ALA A 16 1.51 0.39 -5.66
C ALA A 16 2.93 0.92 -5.45
N ALA A 17 3.84 0.62 -6.37
CA ALA A 17 5.21 1.12 -6.28
C ALA A 17 5.24 2.63 -6.41
N LEU A 18 4.40 3.19 -7.28
CA LEU A 18 4.28 4.64 -7.43
C LEU A 18 3.78 5.29 -6.14
N LEU A 19 2.79 4.67 -5.52
CA LEU A 19 2.24 5.19 -4.27
C LEU A 19 3.31 5.17 -3.18
N GLU A 20 4.07 4.10 -3.10
CA GLU A 20 5.16 4.01 -2.12
C GLU A 20 6.14 5.17 -2.30
N SER A 21 6.52 5.43 -3.55
CA SER A 21 7.46 6.49 -3.85
C SER A 21 6.91 7.86 -3.41
N ARG A 22 5.64 8.10 -3.70
CA ARG A 22 5.02 9.36 -3.34
C ARG A 22 4.88 9.52 -1.84
N LEU A 23 4.57 8.45 -1.13
CA LEU A 23 4.46 8.51 0.32
C LEU A 23 5.81 8.82 0.95
N ARG A 24 6.89 8.24 0.43
CA ARG A 24 8.22 8.53 0.96
C ARG A 24 8.62 9.98 0.74
N GLU A 25 8.17 10.58 -0.34
CA GLU A 25 8.46 11.98 -0.63
C GLU A 25 7.66 12.94 0.25
N SER A 26 6.45 12.53 0.63
CA SER A 26 5.52 13.43 1.31
C SER A 26 5.51 13.25 2.82
N LEU A 27 5.87 12.08 3.32
CA LEU A 27 5.73 11.75 4.73
C LEU A 27 7.01 11.10 5.26
N PRO A 28 7.27 11.23 6.57
CA PRO A 28 8.42 10.55 7.18
C PRO A 28 8.12 9.06 7.35
N MET A 29 8.25 8.34 6.25
CA MET A 29 7.94 6.92 6.23
C MET A 29 9.04 6.09 6.85
N PRO A 30 8.72 4.91 7.42
CA PRO A 30 9.75 4.00 7.93
C PRO A 30 10.60 3.45 6.79
N ASP A 31 11.76 2.92 7.13
CA ASP A 31 12.68 2.37 6.13
C ASP A 31 12.03 1.26 5.33
N GLU A 32 11.19 0.47 5.97
CA GLU A 32 10.57 -0.68 5.33
C GLU A 32 9.07 -0.45 5.18
N ILE A 33 8.59 -0.62 3.96
CA ILE A 33 7.16 -0.57 3.65
C ILE A 33 6.78 -1.91 3.06
N LEU A 34 5.82 -2.57 3.69
CA LEU A 34 5.35 -3.87 3.21
C LEU A 34 4.38 -3.65 2.04
N VAL A 35 4.67 -4.29 0.92
CA VAL A 35 3.77 -4.26 -0.24
C VAL A 35 3.22 -5.65 -0.43
N ALA A 36 1.90 -5.80 -0.41
CA ALA A 36 1.25 -7.09 -0.51
C ALA A 36 0.13 -7.06 -1.53
N GLU A 37 -0.05 -8.17 -2.20
CA GLU A 37 -1.15 -8.32 -3.14
C GLU A 37 -2.31 -9.00 -2.43
N PHE A 38 -3.50 -8.43 -2.57
CA PHE A 38 -4.71 -8.99 -2.02
C PHE A 38 -5.45 -9.72 -3.13
N THR A 39 -5.62 -11.03 -2.96
CA THR A 39 -6.33 -11.85 -3.93
C THR A 39 -7.54 -12.46 -3.26
N PRO A 40 -8.69 -11.77 -3.31
CA PRO A 40 -9.90 -12.32 -2.72
C PRO A 40 -10.31 -13.60 -3.43
N GLY A 41 -10.73 -14.61 -2.66
CA GLY A 41 -11.11 -15.89 -3.23
C GLY A 41 -12.39 -15.84 -4.04
N LEU A 42 -13.12 -14.75 -3.95
CA LEU A 42 -14.33 -14.56 -4.71
C LEU A 42 -14.06 -13.57 -5.82
N SER A 43 -14.80 -13.72 -6.92
CA SER A 43 -14.67 -12.75 -7.98
C SER A 43 -15.18 -11.41 -7.47
N VAL A 44 -14.27 -10.44 -7.46
CA VAL A 44 -14.62 -9.11 -7.01
C VAL A 44 -14.82 -8.25 -8.25
N HIS A 45 -16.02 -7.76 -8.41
CA HIS A 45 -16.33 -6.94 -9.57
C HIS A 45 -15.54 -5.63 -9.46
N GLY A 46 -14.75 -5.36 -10.49
CA GLY A 46 -14.00 -4.13 -10.54
C GLY A 46 -12.85 -4.05 -9.54
N GLY A 47 -12.42 -5.19 -8.99
CA GLY A 47 -11.36 -5.20 -8.00
C GLY A 47 -9.97 -4.91 -8.54
N THR A 48 -9.77 -5.08 -9.85
CA THR A 48 -8.48 -4.82 -10.46
C THR A 48 -8.14 -3.35 -10.37
N GLY A 49 -6.93 -3.05 -9.93
CA GLY A 49 -6.46 -1.68 -9.81
C GLY A 49 -6.67 -1.06 -8.45
N LEU A 50 -7.28 -1.80 -7.53
CA LEU A 50 -7.51 -1.27 -6.19
C LEU A 50 -6.20 -1.17 -5.41
N ILE A 51 -6.02 -0.05 -4.72
CA ILE A 51 -4.84 0.20 -3.91
C ILE A 51 -5.27 0.78 -2.58
N ALA A 52 -4.64 0.33 -1.51
CA ALA A 52 -4.88 0.89 -0.19
C ALA A 52 -3.57 1.01 0.56
N ALA A 53 -3.44 2.08 1.32
CA ALA A 53 -2.27 2.30 2.16
C ALA A 53 -2.68 2.21 3.62
N LEU A 54 -1.85 1.55 4.42
CA LEU A 54 -2.08 1.39 5.84
C LEU A 54 -0.90 2.00 6.59
N LEU A 55 -1.20 2.89 7.53
CA LEU A 55 -0.16 3.56 8.29
C LEU A 55 -0.43 3.38 9.78
N VAL A 56 0.62 3.02 10.50
CA VAL A 56 0.54 2.91 11.95
C VAL A 56 1.44 3.99 12.54
N THR A 57 0.85 4.84 13.36
CA THR A 57 1.60 5.91 13.99
C THR A 57 1.77 5.63 15.46
N GLU A 58 2.83 6.17 16.02
CA GLU A 58 3.08 6.08 17.45
C GLU A 58 2.81 7.43 18.08
N ASP A 59 2.03 7.44 19.15
CA ASP A 59 1.69 8.67 19.88
C ASP A 59 2.85 9.19 20.70
#